data_eef65c2abfe7306ec4ab421868d6f78f
#
_entry.id   eef65c2abfe7306ec4ab421868d6f78f
#
_cell.length_a   1.000
_cell.length_b   1.000
_cell.length_c   1.000
_cell.angle_alpha   90.00
_cell.angle_beta   90.00
_cell.angle_gamma   90.00
#
_symmetry.space_group_name_H-M   'P 1'
#
loop_
_entity.id
_entity.type
_entity.pdbx_description
1 polymer ?
#
loop_
_entity_poly.entity_id
_entity_poly.type
_entity_poly.pdbx_seq_one_letter_code
_entity_poly.pdbx_strand_id
1 'polypeptide(L)'
;MLTREELNRQLWGAADILRGAVDAADFKNHILSLLFLKRLSDVFFERREEILREWQKAGKSIKEAEKIAEDPDEYGDGAYYLPAESRWPSLMKVAENRAEAIDKALVAIEDTNSRYLSGVLAGVRFNDERRFGDAATMDGLMQRLLAHFAKIPLGNRDLLEPDVLGNSYEYLIERFAETAGKKGGEFYTPRGVVRLLVELLDPKEEMRIHDPTCGSGGMLIECGHHIEERGGNPRNLTLTGQEKNVGTWAICRLNMLLHGFPDADIRAGDTIRNPRFTTHGALDAFDRVIANPPFSLKDWGSDAAEVDPLKRFERGVPPKTKGDMAFLLHMVEAVKVRRGMAGVVLPHGVLFRGGSEAKIRDSLLKDDLIEAVIGLPAQLFFGTGIPAALVICNWAKPKERQGKILFIDASTEGLYREGKSRNFIDPADILRIAAIFHAWAEPESVREKGRGISAIWTDALHRHLKRQIAKVEPGDDDLLRRIRDEFARREEEIAGADAALVNWLGQSHPAPGGGTRGSLKKHTAIVAVKDILKEHKGNLNITRHVDAADPPPRLDVKAELKKLRELERQRDEAEARMNELLNEFGYEG
;
A
#
# COMPACT_ATOMS: atom_id res chain seq x y z
N MET A 1 -18.92 -19.73 8.21
CA MET A 1 -17.75 -19.20 7.46
C MET A 1 -17.22 -17.96 8.13
N LEU A 2 -15.90 -17.75 8.15
CA LEU A 2 -15.24 -16.65 8.81
C LEU A 2 -15.26 -15.40 7.93
N THR A 3 -15.76 -14.28 8.46
CA THR A 3 -15.72 -12.98 7.79
C THR A 3 -14.42 -12.23 8.11
N ARG A 4 -14.12 -11.19 7.32
CA ARG A 4 -12.95 -10.32 7.54
C ARG A 4 -12.99 -9.64 8.92
N GLU A 5 -14.16 -9.12 9.34
CA GLU A 5 -14.30 -8.45 10.63
C GLU A 5 -14.09 -9.40 11.81
N GLU A 6 -14.59 -10.63 11.70
CA GLU A 6 -14.40 -11.67 12.71
C GLU A 6 -12.91 -12.04 12.82
N LEU A 7 -12.24 -12.27 11.69
CA LEU A 7 -10.82 -12.58 11.69
C LEU A 7 -9.99 -11.41 12.24
N ASN A 8 -10.26 -10.17 11.81
CA ASN A 8 -9.57 -8.99 12.34
C ASN A 8 -9.69 -8.88 13.86
N ARG A 9 -10.87 -9.17 14.42
CA ARG A 9 -11.11 -9.18 15.86
C ARG A 9 -10.28 -10.27 16.56
N GLN A 10 -10.23 -11.46 15.99
CA GLN A 10 -9.46 -12.58 16.54
C GLN A 10 -7.95 -12.27 16.50
N LEU A 11 -7.46 -11.73 15.40
CA LEU A 11 -6.04 -11.35 15.28
C LEU A 11 -5.65 -10.25 16.25
N TRP A 12 -6.56 -9.29 16.51
CA TRP A 12 -6.33 -8.28 17.54
C TRP A 12 -6.32 -8.89 18.94
N GLY A 13 -7.18 -9.90 19.20
CA GLY A 13 -7.15 -10.69 20.44
C GLY A 13 -5.80 -11.41 20.66
N ALA A 14 -5.17 -11.91 19.61
CA ALA A 14 -3.81 -12.47 19.70
C ALA A 14 -2.77 -11.39 20.04
N ALA A 15 -2.90 -10.17 19.51
CA ALA A 15 -2.05 -9.03 19.87
C ALA A 15 -2.20 -8.65 21.35
N ASP A 16 -3.41 -8.71 21.90
CA ASP A 16 -3.66 -8.44 23.32
C ASP A 16 -2.99 -9.47 24.25
N ILE A 17 -2.85 -10.73 23.82
CA ILE A 17 -2.11 -11.77 24.57
C ILE A 17 -0.63 -11.41 24.70
N LEU A 18 -0.04 -10.80 23.67
CA LEU A 18 1.39 -10.41 23.64
C LEU A 18 1.64 -9.04 24.29
N ARG A 19 0.59 -8.22 24.45
CA ARG A 19 0.69 -6.88 25.01
C ARG A 19 1.25 -6.90 26.42
N GLY A 20 2.29 -6.11 26.65
CA GLY A 20 3.00 -6.04 27.93
C GLY A 20 4.15 -7.05 28.10
N ALA A 21 4.24 -8.06 27.23
CA ALA A 21 5.35 -9.02 27.23
C ALA A 21 6.40 -8.73 26.15
N VAL A 22 5.99 -8.13 25.03
CA VAL A 22 6.85 -7.87 23.86
C VAL A 22 6.58 -6.47 23.33
N ASP A 23 7.58 -5.83 22.71
CA ASP A 23 7.39 -4.53 22.03
C ASP A 23 6.42 -4.67 20.84
N ALA A 24 5.52 -3.70 20.70
CA ALA A 24 4.51 -3.69 19.64
C ALA A 24 5.09 -3.81 18.21
N ALA A 25 6.30 -3.33 18.01
CA ALA A 25 7.00 -3.45 16.72
C ALA A 25 7.39 -4.90 16.38
N ASP A 26 7.59 -5.75 17.39
CA ASP A 26 8.12 -7.10 17.23
C ASP A 26 7.03 -8.19 17.20
N PHE A 27 5.94 -8.04 17.95
CA PHE A 27 4.95 -9.12 18.04
C PHE A 27 4.10 -9.32 16.76
N LYS A 28 4.08 -8.33 15.83
CA LYS A 28 3.43 -8.52 14.53
C LYS A 28 3.94 -9.75 13.79
N ASN A 29 5.27 -9.95 13.76
CA ASN A 29 5.89 -11.06 13.05
C ASN A 29 5.48 -12.42 13.66
N HIS A 30 5.38 -12.49 14.99
CA HIS A 30 4.97 -13.70 15.71
C HIS A 30 3.50 -14.05 15.46
N ILE A 31 2.60 -13.05 15.51
CA ILE A 31 1.18 -13.26 15.20
C ILE A 31 1.01 -13.72 13.76
N LEU A 32 1.70 -13.06 12.82
CA LEU A 32 1.60 -13.37 11.40
C LEU A 32 2.16 -14.77 11.09
N SER A 33 3.25 -15.18 11.74
CA SER A 33 3.81 -16.53 11.60
C SER A 33 2.88 -17.61 12.17
N LEU A 34 2.23 -17.37 13.32
CA LEU A 34 1.25 -18.30 13.88
C LEU A 34 -0.03 -18.38 13.03
N LEU A 35 -0.52 -17.24 12.52
CA LEU A 35 -1.62 -17.21 11.56
C LEU A 35 -1.32 -18.09 10.35
N PHE A 36 -0.12 -17.91 9.78
CA PHE A 36 0.30 -18.67 8.61
C PHE A 36 0.48 -20.17 8.93
N LEU A 37 1.13 -20.50 10.03
CA LEU A 37 1.28 -21.89 10.50
C LEU A 37 -0.08 -22.57 10.71
N LYS A 38 -1.03 -21.89 11.35
CA LYS A 38 -2.40 -22.39 11.53
C LYS A 38 -3.09 -22.60 10.18
N ARG A 39 -2.99 -21.62 9.28
CA ARG A 39 -3.53 -21.72 7.92
C ARG A 39 -2.95 -22.91 7.16
N LEU A 40 -1.63 -23.06 7.17
CA LEU A 40 -0.96 -24.20 6.52
C LEU A 40 -1.48 -25.53 7.07
N SER A 41 -1.64 -25.62 8.40
CA SER A 41 -2.13 -26.84 9.03
C SER A 41 -3.58 -27.17 8.64
N ASP A 42 -4.46 -26.16 8.59
CA ASP A 42 -5.87 -26.39 8.23
C ASP A 42 -6.01 -26.79 6.76
N VAL A 43 -5.30 -26.11 5.84
CA VAL A 43 -5.29 -26.45 4.41
C VAL A 43 -4.68 -27.83 4.16
N PHE A 44 -3.61 -28.17 4.89
CA PHE A 44 -3.04 -29.51 4.84
C PHE A 44 -4.07 -30.60 5.16
N PHE A 45 -4.85 -30.42 6.24
CA PHE A 45 -5.87 -31.40 6.61
C PHE A 45 -7.01 -31.47 5.60
N GLU A 46 -7.45 -30.34 5.03
CA GLU A 46 -8.44 -30.33 3.95
C GLU A 46 -7.93 -31.13 2.72
N ARG A 47 -6.71 -30.87 2.27
CA ARG A 47 -6.12 -31.59 1.13
C ARG A 47 -5.90 -33.05 1.44
N ARG A 48 -5.44 -33.36 2.66
CA ARG A 48 -5.30 -34.76 3.13
C ARG A 48 -6.62 -35.51 3.06
N GLU A 49 -7.73 -34.92 3.48
CA GLU A 49 -9.05 -35.53 3.34
C GLU A 49 -9.45 -35.74 1.87
N GLU A 50 -9.11 -34.84 0.99
CA GLU A 50 -9.37 -34.97 -0.45
C GLU A 50 -8.58 -36.14 -1.03
N ILE A 51 -7.28 -36.22 -0.76
CA ILE A 51 -6.41 -37.33 -1.18
C ILE A 51 -6.98 -38.66 -0.69
N LEU A 52 -7.39 -38.77 0.57
CA LEU A 52 -8.00 -39.99 1.10
C LEU A 52 -9.26 -40.37 0.32
N ARG A 53 -10.15 -39.43 0.01
CA ARG A 53 -11.38 -39.66 -0.76
C ARG A 53 -11.08 -40.06 -2.21
N GLU A 54 -10.11 -39.39 -2.86
CA GLU A 54 -9.69 -39.67 -4.24
C GLU A 54 -9.18 -41.11 -4.38
N TRP A 55 -8.26 -41.52 -3.52
CA TRP A 55 -7.66 -42.85 -3.58
C TRP A 55 -8.60 -43.98 -3.14
N GLN A 56 -9.51 -43.70 -2.19
CA GLN A 56 -10.57 -44.66 -1.85
C GLN A 56 -11.54 -44.87 -3.01
N LYS A 57 -11.93 -43.79 -3.73
CA LYS A 57 -12.73 -43.90 -4.96
C LYS A 57 -11.99 -44.66 -6.07
N ALA A 58 -10.66 -44.59 -6.11
CA ALA A 58 -9.81 -45.32 -7.02
C ALA A 58 -9.61 -46.81 -6.58
N GLY A 59 -10.30 -47.26 -5.53
CA GLY A 59 -10.28 -48.67 -5.08
C GLY A 59 -9.17 -49.04 -4.11
N LYS A 60 -8.43 -48.04 -3.57
CA LYS A 60 -7.41 -48.29 -2.53
C LYS A 60 -8.05 -48.53 -1.17
N SER A 61 -7.44 -49.37 -0.35
CA SER A 61 -7.81 -49.53 1.06
C SER A 61 -7.51 -48.24 1.85
N ILE A 62 -8.19 -48.07 3.00
CA ILE A 62 -7.96 -46.91 3.90
C ILE A 62 -6.47 -46.80 4.26
N LYS A 63 -5.82 -47.91 4.62
CA LYS A 63 -4.38 -47.92 4.99
C LYS A 63 -3.46 -47.50 3.84
N GLU A 64 -3.76 -47.91 2.62
CA GLU A 64 -3.00 -47.49 1.44
C GLU A 64 -3.21 -46.01 1.14
N ALA A 65 -4.44 -45.53 1.21
CA ALA A 65 -4.78 -44.10 1.03
C ALA A 65 -4.11 -43.22 2.11
N GLU A 66 -4.10 -43.66 3.37
CA GLU A 66 -3.40 -42.97 4.47
C GLU A 66 -1.89 -42.90 4.20
N LYS A 67 -1.28 -43.95 3.70
CA LYS A 67 0.15 -43.94 3.35
C LYS A 67 0.45 -42.97 2.21
N ILE A 68 -0.41 -42.92 1.20
CA ILE A 68 -0.28 -41.96 0.09
C ILE A 68 -0.48 -40.54 0.58
N ALA A 69 -1.42 -40.31 1.48
CA ALA A 69 -1.65 -38.97 2.06
C ALA A 69 -0.51 -38.48 2.98
N GLU A 70 0.50 -39.31 3.27
CA GLU A 70 1.74 -38.88 3.94
C GLU A 70 2.91 -38.71 2.93
N ASP A 71 2.65 -38.76 1.64
CA ASP A 71 3.65 -38.49 0.59
C ASP A 71 3.67 -36.97 0.26
N PRO A 72 4.82 -36.28 0.43
CA PRO A 72 4.93 -34.86 0.08
C PRO A 72 4.59 -34.55 -1.38
N ASP A 73 4.82 -35.49 -2.32
CA ASP A 73 4.57 -35.29 -3.75
C ASP A 73 3.06 -35.19 -4.10
N GLU A 74 2.17 -35.58 -3.20
CA GLU A 74 0.70 -35.41 -3.33
C GLU A 74 0.22 -33.99 -2.99
N TYR A 75 1.15 -33.12 -2.53
CA TYR A 75 0.87 -31.75 -2.15
C TYR A 75 1.55 -30.76 -3.11
N GLY A 76 0.85 -29.67 -3.40
CA GLY A 76 1.32 -28.62 -4.30
C GLY A 76 0.22 -27.56 -4.48
N ASP A 77 0.45 -26.60 -5.35
CA ASP A 77 -0.55 -25.58 -5.78
C ASP A 77 -1.34 -24.91 -4.64
N GLY A 78 -0.63 -24.53 -3.55
CA GLY A 78 -1.24 -23.83 -2.41
C GLY A 78 -1.57 -24.72 -1.21
N ALA A 79 -1.43 -26.05 -1.31
CA ALA A 79 -1.46 -26.97 -0.18
C ALA A 79 -0.06 -27.53 0.06
N TYR A 80 0.58 -27.14 1.15
CA TYR A 80 1.95 -27.54 1.49
C TYR A 80 1.94 -28.78 2.38
N TYR A 81 2.91 -29.70 2.18
CA TYR A 81 3.06 -30.82 3.08
C TYR A 81 3.60 -30.38 4.44
N LEU A 82 3.00 -30.87 5.51
CA LEU A 82 3.44 -30.60 6.89
C LEU A 82 3.92 -31.90 7.56
N PRO A 83 5.21 -31.95 8.01
CA PRO A 83 5.67 -33.02 8.88
C PRO A 83 4.78 -33.20 10.10
N ALA A 84 4.64 -34.45 10.57
CA ALA A 84 3.65 -34.80 11.60
C ALA A 84 3.77 -33.97 12.88
N GLU A 85 4.99 -33.69 13.33
CA GLU A 85 5.31 -32.86 14.49
C GLU A 85 5.01 -31.38 14.31
N SER A 86 4.94 -30.91 13.04
CA SER A 86 4.69 -29.50 12.71
C SER A 86 3.21 -29.16 12.56
N ARG A 87 2.33 -30.16 12.61
CA ARG A 87 0.87 -29.97 12.47
C ARG A 87 0.30 -29.35 13.73
N TRP A 88 -0.70 -28.46 13.58
CA TRP A 88 -1.31 -27.77 14.70
C TRP A 88 -1.77 -28.68 15.84
N PRO A 89 -2.47 -29.81 15.60
CA PRO A 89 -2.84 -30.73 16.66
C PRO A 89 -1.66 -31.34 17.42
N SER A 90 -0.50 -31.50 16.79
CA SER A 90 0.72 -31.98 17.42
C SER A 90 1.33 -30.92 18.35
N LEU A 91 1.41 -29.67 17.88
CA LEU A 91 1.88 -28.54 18.68
C LEU A 91 1.00 -28.28 19.91
N MET A 92 -0.32 -28.48 19.79
CA MET A 92 -1.24 -28.37 20.93
C MET A 92 -1.00 -29.41 22.02
N LYS A 93 -0.41 -30.58 21.69
CA LYS A 93 -0.09 -31.66 22.65
C LYS A 93 1.24 -31.48 23.35
N VAL A 94 2.07 -30.54 22.92
CA VAL A 94 3.36 -30.27 23.57
C VAL A 94 3.12 -29.75 24.97
N ALA A 95 3.68 -30.42 25.98
CA ALA A 95 3.49 -30.11 27.39
C ALA A 95 4.38 -28.97 27.88
N GLU A 96 5.65 -28.95 27.42
CA GLU A 96 6.71 -28.02 27.80
C GLU A 96 7.55 -27.61 26.60
N ASN A 97 8.24 -26.48 26.68
CA ASN A 97 9.11 -25.96 25.60
C ASN A 97 8.36 -25.69 24.28
N ARG A 98 7.13 -25.19 24.36
CA ARG A 98 6.26 -24.91 23.21
C ARG A 98 6.89 -23.94 22.21
N ALA A 99 7.63 -22.94 22.69
CA ALA A 99 8.33 -21.98 21.85
C ALA A 99 9.37 -22.65 20.94
N GLU A 100 10.17 -23.56 21.52
CA GLU A 100 11.13 -24.36 20.75
C GLU A 100 10.45 -25.31 19.75
N ALA A 101 9.33 -25.92 20.17
CA ALA A 101 8.54 -26.77 19.28
C ALA A 101 7.97 -26.00 18.07
N ILE A 102 7.49 -24.77 18.28
CA ILE A 102 7.03 -23.88 17.20
C ILE A 102 8.20 -23.55 16.28
N ASP A 103 9.36 -23.15 16.80
CA ASP A 103 10.55 -22.84 15.99
C ASP A 103 10.98 -24.05 15.14
N LYS A 104 11.03 -25.25 15.72
CA LYS A 104 11.32 -26.50 14.98
C LYS A 104 10.29 -26.79 13.90
N ALA A 105 9.01 -26.58 14.19
CA ALA A 105 7.94 -26.79 13.23
C ALA A 105 8.07 -25.85 12.02
N LEU A 106 8.36 -24.57 12.25
CA LEU A 106 8.53 -23.59 11.18
C LEU A 106 9.71 -23.95 10.27
N VAL A 107 10.84 -24.37 10.87
CA VAL A 107 12.01 -24.82 10.11
C VAL A 107 11.69 -26.09 9.29
N ALA A 108 11.07 -27.10 9.91
CA ALA A 108 10.73 -28.35 9.22
C ALA A 108 9.74 -28.13 8.06
N ILE A 109 8.77 -27.22 8.20
CA ILE A 109 7.85 -26.84 7.12
C ILE A 109 8.61 -26.16 5.99
N GLU A 110 9.50 -25.23 6.32
CA GLU A 110 10.31 -24.51 5.34
C GLU A 110 11.22 -25.44 4.54
N ASP A 111 11.93 -26.34 5.23
CA ASP A 111 12.84 -27.30 4.61
C ASP A 111 12.10 -28.25 3.65
N THR A 112 10.94 -28.75 4.08
CA THR A 112 10.11 -29.66 3.27
C THR A 112 9.52 -28.95 2.05
N ASN A 113 9.19 -27.65 2.15
CA ASN A 113 8.59 -26.87 1.08
C ASN A 113 9.56 -25.78 0.56
N SER A 114 10.85 -26.06 0.51
CA SER A 114 11.91 -25.08 0.24
C SER A 114 11.75 -24.32 -1.07
N ARG A 115 11.12 -24.92 -2.09
CA ARG A 115 10.80 -24.26 -3.36
C ARG A 115 10.01 -22.96 -3.17
N TYR A 116 9.07 -22.91 -2.20
CA TYR A 116 8.16 -21.79 -1.99
C TYR A 116 8.46 -21.00 -0.71
N LEU A 117 8.95 -21.66 0.33
CA LEU A 117 9.05 -21.12 1.68
C LEU A 117 10.48 -20.81 2.15
N SER A 118 11.51 -21.03 1.32
CA SER A 118 12.89 -20.83 1.73
C SER A 118 13.16 -19.41 2.27
N GLY A 119 13.66 -19.32 3.51
CA GLY A 119 13.98 -18.08 4.22
C GLY A 119 12.79 -17.28 4.75
N VAL A 120 11.56 -17.78 4.59
CA VAL A 120 10.33 -17.05 4.89
C VAL A 120 9.89 -17.21 6.35
N LEU A 121 10.02 -18.41 6.92
CA LEU A 121 9.51 -18.75 8.25
C LEU A 121 10.60 -18.75 9.32
N ALA A 122 11.80 -19.22 9.01
CA ALA A 122 12.91 -19.37 9.95
C ALA A 122 13.45 -18.03 10.53
N GLY A 123 13.04 -16.88 9.97
CA GLY A 123 13.43 -15.56 10.43
C GLY A 123 12.74 -15.10 11.73
N VAL A 124 11.67 -15.80 12.15
CA VAL A 124 10.93 -15.48 13.38
C VAL A 124 11.27 -16.51 14.45
N ARG A 125 11.71 -16.05 15.59
CA ARG A 125 12.08 -16.90 16.73
C ARG A 125 11.11 -16.70 17.88
N PHE A 126 10.46 -17.80 18.30
CA PHE A 126 9.58 -17.84 19.45
C PHE A 126 10.35 -18.18 20.74
N ASN A 127 11.43 -18.97 20.61
CA ASN A 127 12.31 -19.31 21.73
C ASN A 127 13.39 -18.22 21.92
N ASP A 128 12.98 -17.07 22.47
CA ASP A 128 13.84 -15.91 22.72
C ASP A 128 13.53 -15.31 24.10
N GLU A 129 14.31 -15.73 25.11
CA GLU A 129 14.17 -15.27 26.51
C GLU A 129 14.35 -13.75 26.66
N ARG A 130 15.12 -13.11 25.78
CA ARG A 130 15.31 -11.64 25.83
C ARG A 130 14.04 -10.89 25.46
N ARG A 131 13.17 -11.51 24.67
CA ARG A 131 11.90 -10.91 24.21
C ARG A 131 10.72 -11.33 25.06
N PHE A 132 10.63 -12.60 25.44
CA PHE A 132 9.45 -13.18 26.06
C PHE A 132 9.59 -13.43 27.56
N GLY A 133 10.77 -13.16 28.15
CA GLY A 133 11.06 -13.45 29.53
C GLY A 133 11.58 -14.88 29.74
N ASP A 134 11.51 -15.37 31.01
CA ASP A 134 11.96 -16.70 31.33
C ASP A 134 11.17 -17.82 30.65
N ALA A 135 11.72 -19.05 30.66
CA ALA A 135 11.14 -20.21 30.01
C ALA A 135 9.68 -20.49 30.42
N ALA A 136 9.33 -20.27 31.68
CA ALA A 136 7.97 -20.52 32.19
C ALA A 136 6.98 -19.47 31.67
N THR A 137 7.35 -18.20 31.66
CA THR A 137 6.58 -17.08 31.14
C THR A 137 6.35 -17.27 29.63
N MET A 138 7.41 -17.60 28.91
CA MET A 138 7.38 -17.85 27.47
C MET A 138 6.47 -19.03 27.12
N ASP A 139 6.59 -20.16 27.83
CA ASP A 139 5.76 -21.34 27.62
C ASP A 139 4.27 -21.05 27.87
N GLY A 140 3.95 -20.31 28.93
CA GLY A 140 2.58 -19.87 29.23
C GLY A 140 2.00 -18.93 28.19
N LEU A 141 2.82 -18.05 27.58
CA LEU A 141 2.44 -17.20 26.47
C LEU A 141 2.12 -18.03 25.21
N MET A 142 3.00 -18.97 24.85
CA MET A 142 2.81 -19.83 23.68
C MET A 142 1.58 -20.71 23.84
N GLN A 143 1.33 -21.25 25.03
CA GLN A 143 0.11 -22.00 25.33
C GLN A 143 -1.16 -21.18 25.07
N ARG A 144 -1.20 -19.93 25.54
CA ARG A 144 -2.35 -19.03 25.30
C ARG A 144 -2.54 -18.70 23.84
N LEU A 145 -1.45 -18.41 23.11
CA LEU A 145 -1.50 -18.12 21.67
C LEU A 145 -1.98 -19.32 20.85
N LEU A 146 -1.40 -20.50 21.09
CA LEU A 146 -1.82 -21.74 20.41
C LEU A 146 -3.30 -22.05 20.69
N ALA A 147 -3.74 -21.93 21.94
CA ALA A 147 -5.14 -22.14 22.32
C ALA A 147 -6.10 -21.10 21.70
N HIS A 148 -5.64 -19.85 21.53
CA HIS A 148 -6.40 -18.80 20.89
C HIS A 148 -6.58 -19.09 19.38
N PHE A 149 -5.48 -19.36 18.65
CA PHE A 149 -5.54 -19.67 17.23
C PHE A 149 -6.25 -21.01 16.92
N ALA A 150 -6.22 -21.98 17.86
CA ALA A 150 -6.95 -23.25 17.69
C ALA A 150 -8.47 -23.06 17.47
N LYS A 151 -9.04 -21.95 17.96
CA LYS A 151 -10.46 -21.61 17.82
C LYS A 151 -10.81 -20.97 16.48
N ILE A 152 -9.80 -20.61 15.68
CA ILE A 152 -9.97 -19.88 14.43
C ILE A 152 -9.86 -20.90 13.28
N PRO A 153 -10.96 -21.25 12.60
CA PRO A 153 -10.91 -22.13 11.44
C PRO A 153 -10.36 -21.33 10.25
N LEU A 154 -9.29 -21.82 9.63
CA LEU A 154 -8.57 -21.15 8.55
C LEU A 154 -8.43 -22.00 7.28
N GLY A 155 -9.23 -23.06 7.12
CA GLY A 155 -9.29 -23.86 5.90
C GLY A 155 -9.87 -23.06 4.71
N ASN A 156 -9.77 -23.61 3.51
CA ASN A 156 -10.36 -22.99 2.32
C ASN A 156 -11.88 -22.95 2.38
N ARG A 157 -12.49 -23.94 3.05
CA ARG A 157 -13.93 -24.06 3.25
C ARG A 157 -14.45 -23.14 4.34
N ASP A 158 -13.58 -22.75 5.27
CA ASP A 158 -13.91 -21.92 6.42
C ASP A 158 -13.98 -20.44 6.08
N LEU A 159 -13.27 -20.02 5.01
CA LEU A 159 -13.17 -18.63 4.62
C LEU A 159 -14.24 -18.25 3.60
N LEU A 160 -14.94 -17.17 3.87
CA LEU A 160 -15.94 -16.62 2.96
C LEU A 160 -15.30 -16.26 1.61
N GLU A 161 -14.08 -15.70 1.65
CA GLU A 161 -13.29 -15.31 0.48
C GLU A 161 -11.84 -15.84 0.62
N PRO A 162 -11.18 -16.22 -0.48
CA PRO A 162 -9.77 -16.58 -0.42
C PRO A 162 -8.91 -15.46 0.15
N ASP A 163 -9.30 -14.21 -0.08
CA ASP A 163 -8.56 -12.99 0.22
C ASP A 163 -8.79 -12.45 1.65
N VAL A 164 -9.68 -13.08 2.43
CA VAL A 164 -9.94 -12.69 3.84
C VAL A 164 -8.66 -12.70 4.65
N LEU A 165 -7.80 -13.71 4.45
CA LEU A 165 -6.53 -13.83 5.17
C LEU A 165 -5.56 -12.72 4.80
N GLY A 166 -5.34 -12.49 3.51
CA GLY A 166 -4.46 -11.44 3.03
C GLY A 166 -4.92 -10.06 3.47
N ASN A 167 -6.21 -9.77 3.33
CA ASN A 167 -6.79 -8.52 3.79
C ASN A 167 -6.68 -8.32 5.31
N SER A 168 -6.83 -9.38 6.10
CA SER A 168 -6.66 -9.31 7.56
C SER A 168 -5.19 -9.20 7.96
N TYR A 169 -4.29 -9.79 7.18
CA TYR A 169 -2.85 -9.63 7.33
C TYR A 169 -2.44 -8.17 7.09
N GLU A 170 -2.91 -7.54 6.01
CA GLU A 170 -2.68 -6.13 5.74
C GLU A 170 -3.28 -5.21 6.81
N TYR A 171 -4.49 -5.53 7.29
CA TYR A 171 -5.11 -4.81 8.41
C TYR A 171 -4.22 -4.80 9.66
N LEU A 172 -3.61 -5.94 10.00
CA LEU A 172 -2.67 -6.02 11.11
C LEU A 172 -1.43 -5.15 10.88
N ILE A 173 -0.84 -5.24 9.69
CA ILE A 173 0.33 -4.42 9.34
C ILE A 173 -0.02 -2.93 9.46
N GLU A 174 -1.17 -2.51 8.97
CA GLU A 174 -1.66 -1.14 9.08
C GLU A 174 -1.80 -0.70 10.54
N ARG A 175 -2.49 -1.50 11.38
CA ARG A 175 -2.72 -1.18 12.79
C ARG A 175 -1.43 -1.15 13.59
N PHE A 176 -0.46 -2.02 13.28
CA PHE A 176 0.85 -1.97 13.91
C PHE A 176 1.69 -0.78 13.45
N ALA A 177 1.56 -0.35 12.19
CA ALA A 177 2.17 0.87 11.71
C ALA A 177 1.62 2.11 12.43
N GLU A 178 0.31 2.13 12.74
CA GLU A 178 -0.31 3.19 13.55
C GLU A 178 0.23 3.25 14.98
N THR A 179 0.43 2.08 15.63
CA THR A 179 0.86 1.99 17.04
C THR A 179 2.37 2.14 17.22
N ALA A 180 3.17 1.70 16.28
CA ALA A 180 4.65 1.73 16.36
C ALA A 180 5.27 3.11 16.01
N GLY A 181 4.47 4.11 15.63
CA GLY A 181 4.96 5.46 15.30
C GLY A 181 5.97 5.48 14.16
N LYS A 182 6.99 6.37 14.24
CA LYS A 182 7.97 6.57 13.16
C LYS A 182 8.71 5.32 12.69
N LYS A 183 8.96 4.34 13.58
CA LYS A 183 9.72 3.12 13.23
C LYS A 183 8.88 2.06 12.49
N GLY A 184 7.56 2.10 12.60
CA GLY A 184 6.67 1.11 11.96
C GLY A 184 6.03 1.58 10.67
N GLY A 185 5.88 2.91 10.49
CA GLY A 185 5.22 3.51 9.33
C GLY A 185 6.07 3.58 8.06
N GLU A 186 7.38 3.30 8.15
CA GLU A 186 8.30 3.40 6.99
C GLU A 186 8.05 2.31 5.93
N PHE A 187 7.28 1.26 6.25
CA PHE A 187 7.11 0.08 5.39
C PHE A 187 5.67 -0.13 4.91
N TYR A 188 4.76 0.77 5.22
CA TYR A 188 3.36 0.62 4.84
C TYR A 188 2.84 1.84 4.07
N THR A 189 2.37 1.60 2.85
CA THR A 189 1.73 2.63 2.02
C THR A 189 0.21 2.61 2.24
N PRO A 190 -0.44 3.75 2.50
CA PRO A 190 -1.90 3.79 2.66
C PRO A 190 -2.64 3.21 1.46
N ARG A 191 -3.64 2.37 1.71
CA ARG A 191 -4.39 1.64 0.66
C ARG A 191 -4.95 2.54 -0.44
N GLY A 192 -5.48 3.71 -0.08
CA GLY A 192 -5.99 4.67 -1.07
C GLY A 192 -4.91 5.15 -2.04
N VAL A 193 -3.67 5.32 -1.56
CA VAL A 193 -2.52 5.71 -2.42
C VAL A 193 -2.09 4.54 -3.31
N VAL A 194 -2.04 3.32 -2.76
CA VAL A 194 -1.71 2.11 -3.51
C VAL A 194 -2.70 1.91 -4.65
N ARG A 195 -4.00 1.91 -4.34
CA ARG A 195 -5.06 1.75 -5.34
C ARG A 195 -5.05 2.87 -6.38
N LEU A 196 -4.89 4.13 -5.96
CA LEU A 196 -4.77 5.24 -6.89
C LEU A 196 -3.60 5.04 -7.85
N LEU A 197 -2.42 4.71 -7.34
CA LEU A 197 -1.24 4.56 -8.19
C LEU A 197 -1.39 3.40 -9.18
N VAL A 198 -2.00 2.29 -8.78
CA VAL A 198 -2.31 1.15 -9.65
C VAL A 198 -3.35 1.53 -10.71
N GLU A 199 -4.41 2.27 -10.35
CA GLU A 199 -5.40 2.78 -11.32
C GLU A 199 -4.74 3.70 -12.36
N LEU A 200 -3.79 4.54 -11.96
CA LEU A 200 -3.07 5.43 -12.88
C LEU A 200 -2.14 4.65 -13.83
N LEU A 201 -1.47 3.60 -13.34
CA LEU A 201 -0.57 2.78 -14.15
C LEU A 201 -1.30 1.75 -15.02
N ASP A 202 -2.51 1.40 -14.65
CA ASP A 202 -3.43 0.51 -15.37
C ASP A 202 -2.72 -0.75 -15.93
N PRO A 203 -2.17 -1.63 -15.06
CA PRO A 203 -1.52 -2.85 -15.50
C PRO A 203 -2.51 -3.76 -16.25
N LYS A 204 -2.01 -4.53 -17.21
CA LYS A 204 -2.77 -5.51 -18.00
C LYS A 204 -2.19 -6.91 -17.82
N GLU A 205 -2.99 -7.93 -18.13
CA GLU A 205 -2.51 -9.32 -18.16
C GLU A 205 -1.22 -9.44 -18.98
N GLU A 206 -0.41 -10.44 -18.66
CA GLU A 206 0.89 -10.74 -19.28
C GLU A 206 1.98 -9.68 -19.07
N MET A 207 1.68 -8.59 -18.35
CA MET A 207 2.69 -7.60 -18.03
C MET A 207 3.64 -8.08 -16.92
N ARG A 208 4.88 -7.62 -17.02
CA ARG A 208 5.89 -7.74 -15.97
C ARG A 208 5.84 -6.48 -15.09
N ILE A 209 5.54 -6.67 -13.82
CA ILE A 209 5.43 -5.60 -12.83
C ILE A 209 6.58 -5.71 -11.85
N HIS A 210 7.20 -4.57 -11.51
CA HIS A 210 8.32 -4.53 -10.58
C HIS A 210 8.14 -3.45 -9.50
N ASP A 211 8.39 -3.83 -8.25
CA ASP A 211 8.52 -2.90 -7.13
C ASP A 211 9.92 -3.01 -6.52
N PRO A 212 10.82 -2.04 -6.77
CA PRO A 212 12.20 -2.08 -6.28
C PRO A 212 12.34 -1.83 -4.77
N THR A 213 11.25 -1.47 -4.07
CA THR A 213 11.19 -1.22 -2.62
C THR A 213 9.90 -1.75 -2.03
N CYS A 214 9.62 -3.04 -2.29
CA CYS A 214 8.26 -3.59 -2.21
C CYS A 214 7.64 -3.62 -0.80
N GLY A 215 8.41 -3.41 0.26
CA GLY A 215 7.88 -3.40 1.61
C GLY A 215 7.11 -4.69 1.91
N SER A 216 5.84 -4.59 2.28
CA SER A 216 4.94 -5.73 2.50
C SER A 216 4.32 -6.32 1.23
N GLY A 217 4.61 -5.78 0.04
CA GLY A 217 4.09 -6.27 -1.24
C GLY A 217 2.73 -5.72 -1.65
N GLY A 218 2.15 -4.81 -0.88
CA GLY A 218 0.79 -4.30 -1.11
C GLY A 218 0.56 -3.73 -2.51
N MET A 219 1.54 -3.05 -3.12
CA MET A 219 1.41 -2.52 -4.49
C MET A 219 1.38 -3.62 -5.55
N LEU A 220 2.16 -4.69 -5.38
CA LEU A 220 2.16 -5.84 -6.28
C LEU A 220 0.85 -6.62 -6.19
N ILE A 221 0.35 -6.83 -4.97
CA ILE A 221 -0.94 -7.48 -4.70
C ILE A 221 -2.07 -6.69 -5.34
N GLU A 222 -2.10 -5.38 -5.16
CA GLU A 222 -3.14 -4.53 -5.75
C GLU A 222 -3.11 -4.54 -7.28
N CYS A 223 -1.94 -4.71 -7.92
CA CYS A 223 -1.87 -4.96 -9.36
C CYS A 223 -2.61 -6.25 -9.76
N GLY A 224 -2.51 -7.30 -8.97
CA GLY A 224 -3.26 -8.54 -9.17
C GLY A 224 -4.77 -8.34 -9.02
N HIS A 225 -5.20 -7.66 -7.95
CA HIS A 225 -6.62 -7.31 -7.74
C HIS A 225 -7.19 -6.47 -8.89
N HIS A 226 -6.41 -5.51 -9.39
CA HIS A 226 -6.79 -4.68 -10.54
C HIS A 226 -7.10 -5.51 -11.80
N ILE A 227 -6.30 -6.56 -12.08
CA ILE A 227 -6.56 -7.50 -13.17
C ILE A 227 -7.85 -8.28 -12.92
N GLU A 228 -8.03 -8.82 -11.72
CA GLU A 228 -9.23 -9.59 -11.35
C GLU A 228 -10.51 -8.73 -11.43
N GLU A 229 -10.47 -7.48 -10.97
CA GLU A 229 -11.58 -6.52 -11.07
C GLU A 229 -11.99 -6.27 -12.53
N ARG A 230 -11.06 -6.39 -13.47
CA ARG A 230 -11.32 -6.27 -14.91
C ARG A 230 -11.68 -7.59 -15.58
N GLY A 231 -11.87 -8.66 -14.81
CA GLY A 231 -12.25 -9.99 -15.28
C GLY A 231 -11.11 -10.81 -15.88
N GLY A 232 -9.87 -10.33 -15.74
CA GLY A 232 -8.68 -11.04 -16.18
C GLY A 232 -8.17 -12.06 -15.13
N ASN A 233 -7.15 -12.82 -15.49
CA ASN A 233 -6.49 -13.76 -14.62
C ASN A 233 -5.21 -13.14 -14.01
N PRO A 234 -5.19 -12.82 -12.71
CA PRO A 234 -4.03 -12.19 -12.08
C PRO A 234 -2.77 -13.08 -12.08
N ARG A 235 -2.91 -14.41 -12.26
CA ARG A 235 -1.76 -15.33 -12.39
C ARG A 235 -1.00 -15.16 -13.69
N ASN A 236 -1.54 -14.46 -14.67
CA ASN A 236 -0.84 -14.13 -15.91
C ASN A 236 0.12 -12.94 -15.75
N LEU A 237 0.13 -12.28 -14.59
CA LEU A 237 1.12 -11.26 -14.27
C LEU A 237 2.46 -11.91 -13.84
N THR A 238 3.56 -11.30 -14.24
CA THR A 238 4.87 -11.57 -13.63
C THR A 238 5.14 -10.51 -12.56
N LEU A 239 4.95 -10.87 -11.30
CA LEU A 239 5.17 -9.98 -10.17
C LEU A 239 6.58 -10.14 -9.61
N THR A 240 7.32 -9.06 -9.53
CA THR A 240 8.71 -9.04 -9.02
C THR A 240 8.90 -7.93 -8.02
N GLY A 241 9.69 -8.17 -6.98
CA GLY A 241 9.96 -7.16 -5.96
C GLY A 241 11.33 -7.30 -5.32
N GLN A 242 11.85 -6.18 -4.82
CA GLN A 242 13.07 -6.18 -4.04
C GLN A 242 12.86 -5.44 -2.72
N GLU A 243 13.34 -6.03 -1.61
CA GLU A 243 13.24 -5.44 -0.27
C GLU A 243 14.57 -5.59 0.48
N LYS A 244 15.04 -4.47 1.06
CA LYS A 244 16.33 -4.43 1.77
C LYS A 244 16.26 -5.09 3.14
N ASN A 245 15.18 -4.88 3.87
CA ASN A 245 14.99 -5.44 5.21
C ASN A 245 14.51 -6.89 5.12
N VAL A 246 15.34 -7.83 5.61
CA VAL A 246 15.05 -9.27 5.51
C VAL A 246 13.74 -9.65 6.23
N GLY A 247 13.44 -9.03 7.38
CA GLY A 247 12.17 -9.27 8.09
C GLY A 247 10.96 -8.80 7.28
N THR A 248 11.05 -7.62 6.65
CA THR A 248 10.00 -7.08 5.77
C THR A 248 9.90 -7.89 4.48
N TRP A 249 11.02 -8.35 3.92
CA TRP A 249 11.04 -9.29 2.79
C TRP A 249 10.27 -10.59 3.10
N ALA A 250 10.48 -11.19 4.27
CA ALA A 250 9.75 -12.39 4.69
C ALA A 250 8.23 -12.11 4.81
N ILE A 251 7.85 -10.94 5.38
CA ILE A 251 6.47 -10.48 5.42
C ILE A 251 5.88 -10.37 4.01
N CYS A 252 6.62 -9.76 3.07
CA CYS A 252 6.19 -9.64 1.68
C CYS A 252 5.92 -11.01 1.06
N ARG A 253 6.84 -11.95 1.21
CA ARG A 253 6.70 -13.32 0.71
C ARG A 253 5.46 -14.01 1.26
N LEU A 254 5.24 -13.92 2.58
CA LEU A 254 4.04 -14.46 3.23
C LEU A 254 2.76 -13.80 2.69
N ASN A 255 2.78 -12.48 2.53
CA ASN A 255 1.64 -11.74 2.02
C ASN A 255 1.29 -12.15 0.58
N MET A 256 2.29 -12.27 -0.29
CA MET A 256 2.10 -12.76 -1.65
C MET A 256 1.48 -14.17 -1.68
N LEU A 257 1.95 -15.08 -0.82
CA LEU A 257 1.39 -16.43 -0.70
C LEU A 257 -0.07 -16.42 -0.23
N LEU A 258 -0.39 -15.60 0.78
CA LEU A 258 -1.75 -15.48 1.32
C LEU A 258 -2.75 -14.91 0.31
N HIS A 259 -2.28 -14.05 -0.59
CA HIS A 259 -3.06 -13.49 -1.70
C HIS A 259 -3.05 -14.34 -2.98
N GLY A 260 -2.47 -15.56 -2.95
CA GLY A 260 -2.50 -16.48 -4.07
C GLY A 260 -1.48 -16.21 -5.18
N PHE A 261 -0.38 -15.52 -4.87
CA PHE A 261 0.75 -15.25 -5.76
C PHE A 261 2.03 -16.02 -5.36
N PRO A 262 2.02 -17.36 -5.37
CA PRO A 262 3.17 -18.16 -4.94
C PRO A 262 4.41 -17.99 -5.86
N ASP A 263 4.18 -17.63 -7.11
CA ASP A 263 5.23 -17.49 -8.14
C ASP A 263 5.84 -16.07 -8.17
N ALA A 264 5.40 -15.15 -7.29
CA ALA A 264 5.99 -13.83 -7.20
C ALA A 264 7.47 -13.92 -6.80
N ASP A 265 8.36 -13.35 -7.63
CA ASP A 265 9.81 -13.33 -7.39
C ASP A 265 10.19 -12.12 -6.53
N ILE A 266 10.25 -12.33 -5.23
CA ILE A 266 10.62 -11.30 -4.26
C ILE A 266 12.02 -11.60 -3.73
N ARG A 267 12.97 -10.67 -3.97
CA ARG A 267 14.38 -10.88 -3.63
C ARG A 267 14.83 -9.93 -2.51
N ALA A 268 15.61 -10.47 -1.57
CA ALA A 268 16.23 -9.66 -0.51
C ALA A 268 17.47 -8.92 -1.05
N GLY A 269 17.61 -7.62 -0.73
CA GLY A 269 18.80 -6.85 -1.08
C GLY A 269 18.54 -5.36 -1.24
N ASP A 270 19.62 -4.58 -1.15
CA ASP A 270 19.62 -3.13 -1.36
C ASP A 270 19.54 -2.81 -2.87
N THR A 271 18.45 -2.22 -3.30
CA THR A 271 18.16 -1.92 -4.72
C THR A 271 19.20 -1.00 -5.37
N ILE A 272 19.77 -0.09 -4.63
CA ILE A 272 20.77 0.81 -5.17
C ILE A 272 22.16 0.17 -5.20
N ARG A 273 22.60 -0.43 -4.08
CA ARG A 273 23.94 -1.04 -3.96
C ARG A 273 24.06 -2.41 -4.60
N ASN A 274 22.97 -3.17 -4.62
CA ASN A 274 22.93 -4.56 -5.10
C ASN A 274 21.58 -4.88 -5.77
N PRO A 275 21.30 -4.29 -6.94
CA PRO A 275 20.10 -4.59 -7.72
C PRO A 275 20.10 -6.06 -8.12
N ARG A 276 19.02 -6.76 -7.77
CA ARG A 276 18.92 -8.23 -7.92
C ARG A 276 18.26 -8.66 -9.24
N PHE A 277 17.59 -7.75 -9.92
CA PHE A 277 16.92 -7.98 -11.20
C PHE A 277 17.80 -7.45 -12.34
N THR A 278 18.79 -8.24 -12.68
CA THR A 278 19.78 -7.95 -13.73
C THR A 278 20.06 -9.19 -14.56
N THR A 279 20.17 -9.02 -15.87
CA THR A 279 20.51 -10.09 -16.82
C THR A 279 21.65 -9.59 -17.73
N HIS A 280 22.71 -10.36 -17.84
CA HIS A 280 23.89 -10.02 -18.68
C HIS A 280 24.49 -8.62 -18.40
N GLY A 281 24.47 -8.18 -17.15
CA GLY A 281 25.04 -6.87 -16.75
C GLY A 281 24.16 -5.65 -17.07
N ALA A 282 22.88 -5.87 -17.42
CA ALA A 282 21.88 -4.81 -17.59
C ALA A 282 20.71 -5.03 -16.63
N LEU A 283 19.97 -3.96 -16.30
CA LEU A 283 18.70 -4.09 -15.57
C LEU A 283 17.69 -4.86 -16.40
N ASP A 284 16.93 -5.71 -15.71
CA ASP A 284 15.75 -6.31 -16.31
C ASP A 284 14.71 -5.24 -16.62
N ALA A 285 13.97 -5.42 -17.72
CA ALA A 285 12.99 -4.45 -18.17
C ALA A 285 11.56 -4.87 -17.88
N PHE A 286 10.76 -3.94 -17.34
CA PHE A 286 9.40 -4.18 -16.86
C PHE A 286 8.39 -3.28 -17.60
N ASP A 287 7.14 -3.77 -17.73
CA ASP A 287 6.06 -3.01 -18.35
C ASP A 287 5.51 -1.94 -17.39
N ARG A 288 5.52 -2.23 -16.08
CA ARG A 288 5.19 -1.28 -15.01
C ARG A 288 6.22 -1.38 -13.89
N VAL A 289 6.69 -0.23 -13.44
CA VAL A 289 7.53 -0.11 -12.24
C VAL A 289 6.78 0.78 -11.25
N ILE A 290 6.52 0.27 -10.06
CA ILE A 290 5.69 0.94 -9.06
C ILE A 290 6.42 0.94 -7.72
N ALA A 291 6.48 2.06 -7.01
CA ALA A 291 7.15 2.10 -5.72
C ALA A 291 6.70 3.24 -4.81
N ASN A 292 6.82 3.00 -3.50
CA ASN A 292 6.90 4.02 -2.47
C ASN A 292 8.25 3.87 -1.73
N PRO A 293 9.34 4.45 -2.25
CA PRO A 293 10.65 4.34 -1.63
C PRO A 293 10.73 5.14 -0.32
N PRO A 294 11.69 4.82 0.57
CA PRO A 294 11.87 5.55 1.82
C PRO A 294 12.23 7.01 1.56
N PHE A 295 11.48 7.94 2.20
CA PHE A 295 11.65 9.37 1.99
C PHE A 295 12.95 9.90 2.59
N SER A 296 13.68 10.69 1.79
CA SER A 296 14.88 11.41 2.21
C SER A 296 15.94 10.53 2.89
N LEU A 297 16.13 9.31 2.36
CA LEU A 297 17.12 8.36 2.87
C LEU A 297 18.52 8.94 2.77
N LYS A 298 19.23 9.03 3.91
CA LYS A 298 20.58 9.63 3.98
C LYS A 298 21.67 8.71 3.45
N ASP A 299 21.64 7.43 3.83
CA ASP A 299 22.61 6.41 3.41
C ASP A 299 21.99 5.52 2.32
N TRP A 300 21.75 6.11 1.15
CA TRP A 300 21.05 5.44 0.04
C TRP A 300 22.00 4.72 -0.93
N GLY A 301 23.33 4.85 -0.78
CA GLY A 301 24.30 4.21 -1.70
C GLY A 301 24.92 5.17 -2.71
N SER A 302 25.10 6.44 -2.35
CA SER A 302 25.69 7.45 -3.23
C SER A 302 27.11 7.09 -3.72
N ASP A 303 27.87 6.36 -2.90
CA ASP A 303 29.18 5.82 -3.25
C ASP A 303 29.11 4.80 -4.40
N ALA A 304 28.11 3.94 -4.42
CA ALA A 304 27.87 2.99 -5.51
C ALA A 304 27.35 3.70 -6.77
N ALA A 305 26.58 4.78 -6.62
CA ALA A 305 26.01 5.51 -7.74
C ALA A 305 27.05 6.25 -8.60
N GLU A 306 28.17 6.67 -8.01
CA GLU A 306 29.27 7.37 -8.74
C GLU A 306 29.97 6.45 -9.77
N VAL A 307 29.92 5.13 -9.55
CA VAL A 307 30.59 4.10 -10.38
C VAL A 307 29.61 3.04 -10.89
N ASP A 308 28.35 3.38 -11.03
CA ASP A 308 27.27 2.44 -11.35
C ASP A 308 27.45 1.78 -12.73
N PRO A 309 27.73 0.46 -12.79
CA PRO A 309 27.94 -0.24 -14.06
C PRO A 309 26.65 -0.38 -14.87
N LEU A 310 25.48 -0.18 -14.24
CA LEU A 310 24.17 -0.26 -14.87
C LEU A 310 23.72 1.08 -15.49
N LYS A 311 24.55 2.12 -15.37
CA LYS A 311 24.31 3.44 -15.97
C LYS A 311 23.04 4.16 -15.52
N ARG A 312 22.49 3.77 -14.36
CA ARG A 312 21.24 4.36 -13.82
C ARG A 312 21.33 5.85 -13.52
N PHE A 313 22.53 6.35 -13.27
CA PHE A 313 22.79 7.72 -12.81
C PHE A 313 23.44 8.61 -13.88
N GLU A 314 23.39 8.27 -15.16
CA GLU A 314 23.91 9.11 -16.26
C GLU A 314 23.24 10.49 -16.31
N ARG A 315 21.97 10.61 -15.86
CA ARG A 315 21.25 11.89 -15.74
C ARG A 315 21.75 12.75 -14.57
N GLY A 316 22.60 12.21 -13.72
CA GLY A 316 23.19 12.87 -12.57
C GLY A 316 23.06 12.06 -11.28
N VAL A 317 24.04 12.21 -10.38
CA VAL A 317 24.03 11.56 -9.07
C VAL A 317 23.26 12.45 -8.08
N PRO A 318 22.23 11.90 -7.39
CA PRO A 318 21.50 12.64 -6.37
C PRO A 318 22.37 13.07 -5.18
N PRO A 319 21.91 14.02 -4.33
CA PRO A 319 22.66 14.45 -3.17
C PRO A 319 22.94 13.29 -2.20
N LYS A 320 24.15 13.24 -1.61
CA LYS A 320 24.56 12.16 -0.66
C LYS A 320 23.58 11.94 0.52
N THR A 321 22.87 12.99 0.91
CA THR A 321 21.97 12.98 2.06
C THR A 321 20.49 12.78 1.71
N LYS A 322 20.15 12.57 0.41
CA LYS A 322 18.76 12.46 -0.06
C LYS A 322 18.66 11.52 -1.26
N GLY A 323 18.21 10.29 -1.01
CA GLY A 323 18.10 9.23 -2.00
C GLY A 323 16.85 9.25 -2.88
N ASP A 324 15.93 10.20 -2.68
CA ASP A 324 14.62 10.19 -3.36
C ASP A 324 14.75 10.02 -4.89
N MET A 325 15.61 10.83 -5.51
CA MET A 325 15.85 10.77 -6.97
C MET A 325 16.63 9.52 -7.40
N ALA A 326 17.36 8.85 -6.49
CA ALA A 326 18.09 7.63 -6.86
C ALA A 326 17.13 6.47 -7.16
N PHE A 327 16.07 6.34 -6.37
CA PHE A 327 15.03 5.36 -6.63
C PHE A 327 14.26 5.68 -7.91
N LEU A 328 13.90 6.95 -8.14
CA LEU A 328 13.27 7.36 -9.40
C LEU A 328 14.14 7.02 -10.62
N LEU A 329 15.44 7.32 -10.59
CA LEU A 329 16.35 6.99 -11.68
C LEU A 329 16.49 5.49 -11.90
N HIS A 330 16.57 4.70 -10.83
CA HIS A 330 16.54 3.23 -10.94
C HIS A 330 15.26 2.74 -11.62
N MET A 331 14.10 3.26 -11.21
CA MET A 331 12.81 2.88 -11.80
C MET A 331 12.73 3.26 -13.27
N VAL A 332 13.20 4.45 -13.60
CA VAL A 332 13.25 4.97 -14.98
C VAL A 332 14.05 4.03 -15.88
N GLU A 333 15.22 3.58 -15.45
CA GLU A 333 16.07 2.67 -16.23
C GLU A 333 15.55 1.22 -16.26
N ALA A 334 14.72 0.81 -15.29
CA ALA A 334 14.10 -0.51 -15.25
C ALA A 334 12.82 -0.62 -16.12
N VAL A 335 12.37 0.46 -16.74
CA VAL A 335 11.17 0.45 -17.59
C VAL A 335 11.49 0.02 -19.03
N LYS A 336 10.62 -0.79 -19.63
CA LYS A 336 10.70 -1.11 -21.08
C LYS A 336 10.56 0.15 -21.91
N VAL A 337 11.60 0.46 -22.68
CA VAL A 337 11.61 1.59 -23.58
C VAL A 337 10.46 1.50 -24.60
N ARG A 338 9.77 2.61 -24.83
CA ARG A 338 8.66 2.80 -25.79
C ARG A 338 7.33 2.14 -25.45
N ARG A 339 7.16 1.50 -24.28
CA ARG A 339 5.86 0.94 -23.88
C ARG A 339 5.64 0.77 -22.37
N GLY A 340 6.63 1.10 -21.56
CA GLY A 340 6.53 0.95 -20.11
C GLY A 340 6.21 2.26 -19.41
N MET A 341 5.75 2.16 -18.17
CA MET A 341 5.47 3.28 -17.28
C MET A 341 6.05 3.02 -15.89
N ALA A 342 6.46 4.10 -15.23
CA ALA A 342 6.83 4.08 -13.81
C ALA A 342 5.92 5.04 -13.04
N GLY A 343 5.48 4.60 -11.86
CA GLY A 343 4.72 5.43 -10.92
C GLY A 343 5.35 5.38 -9.53
N VAL A 344 5.68 6.52 -8.98
CA VAL A 344 6.43 6.60 -7.73
C VAL A 344 5.84 7.64 -6.79
N VAL A 345 5.85 7.31 -5.49
CA VAL A 345 5.52 8.24 -4.42
C VAL A 345 6.81 8.93 -3.98
N LEU A 346 6.84 10.26 -4.01
CA LEU A 346 8.01 11.05 -3.65
C LEU A 346 7.62 12.24 -2.76
N PRO A 347 8.50 12.70 -1.86
CA PRO A 347 8.25 13.92 -1.10
C PRO A 347 8.27 15.15 -2.01
N HIS A 348 7.41 16.14 -1.77
CA HIS A 348 7.29 17.35 -2.59
C HIS A 348 8.63 18.05 -2.89
N GLY A 349 9.60 17.95 -1.98
CA GLY A 349 10.91 18.57 -2.14
C GLY A 349 11.62 18.24 -3.46
N VAL A 350 11.46 17.01 -3.98
CA VAL A 350 12.10 16.59 -5.24
C VAL A 350 11.62 17.40 -6.44
N LEU A 351 10.43 17.99 -6.35
CA LEU A 351 9.81 18.76 -7.43
C LEU A 351 10.49 20.12 -7.67
N PHE A 352 11.17 20.67 -6.64
CA PHE A 352 11.70 22.03 -6.73
C PHE A 352 13.10 22.26 -6.15
N ARG A 353 13.68 21.29 -5.40
CA ARG A 353 15.03 21.46 -4.86
C ARG A 353 16.05 21.70 -5.99
N GLY A 354 17.05 22.54 -5.71
CA GLY A 354 18.13 22.90 -6.63
C GLY A 354 19.25 21.85 -6.69
N GLY A 355 20.40 22.26 -7.24
CA GLY A 355 21.60 21.41 -7.29
C GLY A 355 21.48 20.23 -8.24
N SER A 356 21.95 19.05 -7.82
CA SER A 356 21.90 17.83 -8.64
C SER A 356 20.47 17.37 -8.93
N GLU A 357 19.53 17.54 -7.98
CA GLU A 357 18.11 17.18 -8.23
C GLU A 357 17.49 18.03 -9.35
N ALA A 358 17.85 19.32 -9.47
CA ALA A 358 17.40 20.16 -10.59
C ALA A 358 17.94 19.64 -11.93
N LYS A 359 19.23 19.26 -11.99
CA LYS A 359 19.84 18.71 -13.22
C LYS A 359 19.15 17.40 -13.66
N ILE A 360 18.83 16.53 -12.70
CA ILE A 360 18.11 15.27 -12.96
C ILE A 360 16.72 15.57 -13.51
N ARG A 361 15.96 16.49 -12.89
CA ARG A 361 14.64 16.91 -13.38
C ARG A 361 14.72 17.48 -14.80
N ASP A 362 15.68 18.35 -15.07
CA ASP A 362 15.86 18.94 -16.40
C ASP A 362 16.15 17.87 -17.45
N SER A 363 16.94 16.84 -17.10
CA SER A 363 17.18 15.70 -18.00
C SER A 363 15.89 14.91 -18.27
N LEU A 364 15.15 14.55 -17.23
CA LEU A 364 13.86 13.82 -17.37
C LEU A 364 12.83 14.62 -18.18
N LEU A 365 12.82 15.94 -18.03
CA LEU A 365 11.97 16.85 -18.79
C LEU A 365 12.38 16.93 -20.27
N LYS A 366 13.67 17.03 -20.56
CA LYS A 366 14.18 17.05 -21.95
C LYS A 366 13.92 15.75 -22.68
N ASP A 367 13.96 14.61 -21.98
CA ASP A 367 13.63 13.29 -22.51
C ASP A 367 12.10 13.07 -22.61
N ASP A 368 11.29 14.04 -22.18
CA ASP A 368 9.83 14.02 -22.18
C ASP A 368 9.24 12.80 -21.41
N LEU A 369 9.88 12.36 -20.34
CA LEU A 369 9.49 11.15 -19.62
C LEU A 369 8.38 11.38 -18.59
N ILE A 370 8.33 12.56 -17.96
CA ILE A 370 7.32 12.87 -16.94
C ILE A 370 5.98 13.16 -17.62
N GLU A 371 4.97 12.32 -17.37
CA GLU A 371 3.61 12.50 -17.91
C GLU A 371 2.72 13.30 -16.96
N ALA A 372 2.77 12.98 -15.64
CA ALA A 372 1.93 13.68 -14.67
C ALA A 372 2.63 13.84 -13.32
N VAL A 373 2.25 14.90 -12.60
CA VAL A 373 2.59 15.15 -11.19
C VAL A 373 1.30 15.40 -10.42
N ILE A 374 1.03 14.57 -9.41
CA ILE A 374 -0.22 14.60 -8.64
C ILE A 374 0.15 14.88 -7.18
N GLY A 375 -0.27 16.03 -6.65
CA GLY A 375 -0.04 16.41 -5.27
C GLY A 375 -1.00 15.69 -4.33
N LEU A 376 -0.45 15.07 -3.29
CA LEU A 376 -1.23 14.38 -2.27
C LEU A 376 -1.34 15.26 -1.01
N PRO A 377 -2.39 15.10 -0.19
CA PRO A 377 -2.55 15.85 1.04
C PRO A 377 -1.44 15.55 2.04
N ALA A 378 -1.13 16.51 2.89
CA ALA A 378 -0.29 16.28 4.06
C ALA A 378 -0.95 15.27 5.01
N GLN A 379 -0.18 14.71 5.95
CA GLN A 379 -0.67 13.76 6.96
C GLN A 379 -1.40 12.52 6.38
N LEU A 380 -1.01 12.09 5.18
CA LEU A 380 -1.55 10.89 4.54
C LEU A 380 -0.78 9.64 4.94
N PHE A 381 0.54 9.78 5.08
CA PHE A 381 1.46 8.66 5.38
C PHE A 381 1.71 8.51 6.87
N PHE A 382 1.89 7.27 7.32
CA PHE A 382 2.21 6.96 8.72
C PHE A 382 3.55 7.57 9.14
N GLY A 383 3.61 8.09 10.36
CA GLY A 383 4.84 8.59 10.96
C GLY A 383 5.44 9.86 10.34
N THR A 384 4.81 10.45 9.32
CA THR A 384 5.27 11.71 8.71
C THR A 384 4.11 12.62 8.32
N GLY A 385 4.27 13.92 8.59
CA GLY A 385 3.37 14.96 8.09
C GLY A 385 3.81 15.56 6.74
N ILE A 386 4.87 15.02 6.12
CA ILE A 386 5.42 15.57 4.88
C ILE A 386 4.46 15.31 3.73
N PRO A 387 4.04 16.35 2.97
CA PRO A 387 3.23 16.15 1.78
C PRO A 387 4.05 15.41 0.71
N ALA A 388 3.41 14.47 0.04
CA ALA A 388 3.98 13.69 -1.05
C ALA A 388 3.30 13.99 -2.38
N ALA A 389 3.93 13.58 -3.46
CA ALA A 389 3.38 13.61 -4.81
C ALA A 389 3.56 12.27 -5.50
N LEU A 390 2.62 11.92 -6.38
CA LEU A 390 2.81 10.85 -7.34
C LEU A 390 3.47 11.45 -8.59
N VAL A 391 4.56 10.86 -9.03
CA VAL A 391 5.22 11.19 -10.29
C VAL A 391 5.04 10.01 -11.24
N ILE A 392 4.39 10.27 -12.37
CA ILE A 392 4.16 9.26 -13.41
C ILE A 392 5.11 9.54 -14.57
N CYS A 393 5.98 8.58 -14.84
CA CYS A 393 6.87 8.58 -16.00
C CYS A 393 6.36 7.60 -17.04
N ASN A 394 6.29 8.02 -18.31
CA ASN A 394 5.74 7.23 -19.40
C ASN A 394 6.64 7.31 -20.65
N TRP A 395 7.15 6.16 -21.08
CA TRP A 395 7.93 6.04 -22.33
C TRP A 395 7.06 5.94 -23.58
N ALA A 396 5.75 5.76 -23.41
CA ALA A 396 4.77 5.56 -24.48
C ALA A 396 3.69 6.65 -24.48
N LYS A 397 4.06 7.90 -24.17
CA LYS A 397 3.12 9.01 -24.19
C LYS A 397 2.37 9.07 -25.53
N PRO A 398 1.03 9.12 -25.54
CA PRO A 398 0.25 9.41 -26.74
C PRO A 398 0.69 10.74 -27.38
N LYS A 399 0.56 10.86 -28.68
CA LYS A 399 1.04 12.05 -29.43
C LYS A 399 0.52 13.37 -28.86
N GLU A 400 -0.72 13.41 -28.44
CA GLU A 400 -1.41 14.58 -27.85
C GLU A 400 -0.86 14.99 -26.49
N ARG A 401 -0.16 14.08 -25.79
CA ARG A 401 0.45 14.31 -24.47
C ARG A 401 1.95 14.60 -24.55
N GLN A 402 2.58 14.33 -25.69
CA GLN A 402 4.01 14.56 -25.87
C GLN A 402 4.37 16.05 -25.70
N GLY A 403 5.48 16.33 -25.02
CA GLY A 403 5.92 17.67 -24.70
C GLY A 403 5.06 18.40 -23.67
N LYS A 404 4.18 17.70 -22.95
CA LYS A 404 3.29 18.28 -21.95
C LYS A 404 3.31 17.45 -20.66
N ILE A 405 2.99 18.09 -19.53
CA ILE A 405 2.81 17.47 -18.22
C ILE A 405 1.45 17.86 -17.68
N LEU A 406 0.71 16.89 -17.16
CA LEU A 406 -0.52 17.11 -16.40
C LEU A 406 -0.16 17.27 -14.92
N PHE A 407 -0.55 18.40 -14.33
CA PHE A 407 -0.52 18.63 -12.90
C PHE A 407 -1.92 18.46 -12.32
N ILE A 408 -2.04 17.74 -11.21
CA ILE A 408 -3.28 17.57 -10.43
C ILE A 408 -2.95 17.93 -8.98
N ASP A 409 -3.65 18.90 -8.43
CA ASP A 409 -3.57 19.23 -7.00
C ASP A 409 -4.67 18.49 -6.24
N ALA A 410 -4.36 17.28 -5.78
CA ALA A 410 -5.24 16.47 -4.93
C ALA A 410 -5.01 16.73 -3.43
N SER A 411 -4.25 17.76 -3.08
CA SER A 411 -4.05 18.19 -1.68
C SER A 411 -5.11 19.17 -1.18
N THR A 412 -6.09 19.49 -2.01
CA THR A 412 -7.15 20.45 -1.72
C THR A 412 -8.49 19.75 -1.52
N GLU A 413 -9.41 20.44 -0.86
CA GLU A 413 -10.74 19.93 -0.54
C GLU A 413 -11.48 19.36 -1.77
N GLY A 414 -12.13 18.24 -1.59
CA GLY A 414 -12.87 17.53 -2.64
C GLY A 414 -12.09 16.48 -3.42
N LEU A 415 -10.80 16.31 -3.15
CA LEU A 415 -9.95 15.25 -3.73
C LEU A 415 -9.26 14.38 -2.66
N TYR A 416 -9.60 14.59 -1.40
CA TYR A 416 -9.22 13.74 -0.28
C TYR A 416 -10.25 13.92 0.86
N ARG A 417 -10.13 13.09 1.92
CA ARG A 417 -10.93 13.16 3.14
C ARG A 417 -10.06 13.45 4.35
N GLU A 418 -10.53 14.36 5.20
CA GLU A 418 -9.92 14.61 6.49
C GLU A 418 -10.33 13.54 7.50
N GLY A 419 -9.38 13.01 8.24
CA GLY A 419 -9.60 12.07 9.32
C GLY A 419 -9.09 12.61 10.65
N LYS A 420 -9.51 12.01 11.76
CA LYS A 420 -9.12 12.46 13.12
C LYS A 420 -7.62 12.40 13.39
N SER A 421 -6.93 11.41 12.86
CA SER A 421 -5.49 11.21 13.07
C SER A 421 -4.67 11.40 11.81
N ARG A 422 -5.26 11.17 10.64
CA ARG A 422 -4.62 11.31 9.32
C ARG A 422 -5.66 11.49 8.23
N ASN A 423 -5.24 12.10 7.14
CA ASN A 423 -6.02 12.20 5.92
C ASN A 423 -6.03 10.86 5.18
N PHE A 424 -7.01 10.67 4.31
CA PHE A 424 -7.12 9.48 3.47
C PHE A 424 -7.73 9.81 2.10
N ILE A 425 -7.53 8.92 1.14
CA ILE A 425 -8.09 8.97 -0.21
C ILE A 425 -9.12 7.86 -0.29
N ASP A 426 -10.38 8.22 -0.48
CA ASP A 426 -11.49 7.29 -0.58
C ASP A 426 -11.74 6.83 -2.03
N PRO A 427 -12.64 5.85 -2.29
CA PRO A 427 -12.96 5.42 -3.65
C PRO A 427 -13.45 6.55 -4.56
N ALA A 428 -14.19 7.54 -4.05
CA ALA A 428 -14.66 8.66 -4.84
C ALA A 428 -13.52 9.60 -5.25
N ASP A 429 -12.53 9.78 -4.38
CA ASP A 429 -11.33 10.56 -4.68
C ASP A 429 -10.46 9.84 -5.70
N ILE A 430 -10.27 8.51 -5.56
CA ILE A 430 -9.55 7.67 -6.53
C ILE A 430 -10.21 7.77 -7.90
N LEU A 431 -11.53 7.59 -7.96
CA LEU A 431 -12.30 7.68 -9.20
C LEU A 431 -12.09 9.02 -9.91
N ARG A 432 -12.16 10.13 -9.17
CA ARG A 432 -11.96 11.48 -9.71
C ARG A 432 -10.56 11.68 -10.25
N ILE A 433 -9.54 11.37 -9.47
CA ILE A 433 -8.14 11.59 -9.87
C ILE A 433 -7.78 10.68 -11.06
N ALA A 434 -8.18 9.40 -11.04
CA ALA A 434 -7.94 8.47 -12.13
C ALA A 434 -8.67 8.90 -13.42
N ALA A 435 -9.94 9.30 -13.32
CA ALA A 435 -10.71 9.80 -14.46
C ALA A 435 -10.05 11.05 -15.07
N ILE A 436 -9.60 12.01 -14.25
CA ILE A 436 -8.87 13.20 -14.71
C ILE A 436 -7.60 12.82 -15.46
N PHE A 437 -6.80 11.92 -14.91
CA PHE A 437 -5.54 11.48 -15.53
C PHE A 437 -5.79 10.76 -16.88
N HIS A 438 -6.70 9.79 -16.90
CA HIS A 438 -6.97 9.01 -18.12
C HIS A 438 -7.64 9.84 -19.22
N ALA A 439 -8.50 10.79 -18.85
CA ALA A 439 -9.14 11.73 -19.77
C ALA A 439 -8.26 12.94 -20.14
N TRP A 440 -7.05 13.03 -19.55
CA TRP A 440 -6.16 14.17 -19.76
C TRP A 440 -6.84 15.53 -19.48
N ALA A 441 -7.62 15.58 -18.39
CA ALA A 441 -8.38 16.75 -17.93
C ALA A 441 -9.39 17.33 -18.95
N GLU A 442 -9.83 16.57 -19.95
CA GLU A 442 -10.90 16.98 -20.85
C GLU A 442 -12.27 16.70 -20.19
N PRO A 443 -13.12 17.72 -19.92
CA PRO A 443 -14.30 17.59 -19.05
C PRO A 443 -15.27 16.47 -19.43
N GLU A 444 -15.66 16.35 -20.70
CA GLU A 444 -16.59 15.30 -21.15
C GLU A 444 -15.94 13.91 -21.06
N SER A 445 -14.66 13.82 -21.42
CA SER A 445 -13.89 12.58 -21.31
C SER A 445 -13.67 12.17 -19.86
N VAL A 446 -13.53 13.11 -18.91
CA VAL A 446 -13.43 12.81 -17.45
C VAL A 446 -14.70 12.10 -16.99
N ARG A 447 -15.88 12.60 -17.37
CA ARG A 447 -17.16 11.97 -17.04
C ARG A 447 -17.28 10.56 -17.61
N GLU A 448 -16.90 10.37 -18.88
CA GLU A 448 -16.93 9.07 -19.56
C GLU A 448 -15.96 8.08 -18.90
N LYS A 449 -14.71 8.48 -18.64
CA LYS A 449 -13.71 7.65 -17.97
C LYS A 449 -14.14 7.25 -16.56
N GLY A 450 -14.71 8.20 -15.79
CA GLY A 450 -15.25 7.92 -14.46
C GLY A 450 -16.33 6.84 -14.50
N ARG A 451 -17.31 6.97 -15.39
CA ARG A 451 -18.36 5.94 -15.58
C ARG A 451 -17.78 4.59 -15.99
N GLY A 452 -16.76 4.57 -16.85
CA GLY A 452 -16.09 3.34 -17.26
C GLY A 452 -15.41 2.65 -16.07
N ILE A 453 -14.72 3.40 -15.21
CA ILE A 453 -14.06 2.86 -14.02
C ILE A 453 -15.10 2.37 -13.00
N SER A 454 -16.12 3.16 -12.68
CA SER A 454 -17.17 2.78 -11.73
C SER A 454 -17.96 1.55 -12.19
N ALA A 455 -18.22 1.42 -13.51
CA ALA A 455 -18.85 0.22 -14.08
C ALA A 455 -17.98 -1.03 -13.90
N ILE A 456 -16.65 -0.94 -14.09
CA ILE A 456 -15.72 -2.05 -13.84
C ILE A 456 -15.79 -2.48 -12.37
N TRP A 457 -15.79 -1.53 -11.42
CA TRP A 457 -15.88 -1.83 -10.01
C TRP A 457 -17.22 -2.48 -9.63
N THR A 458 -18.33 -2.02 -10.22
CA THR A 458 -19.66 -2.62 -10.01
C THR A 458 -19.73 -4.05 -10.55
N ASP A 459 -19.22 -4.29 -11.76
CA ASP A 459 -19.16 -5.63 -12.32
C ASP A 459 -18.28 -6.58 -11.52
N ALA A 460 -17.14 -6.10 -11.02
CA ALA A 460 -16.26 -6.86 -10.13
C ALA A 460 -16.99 -7.24 -8.83
N LEU A 461 -17.69 -6.28 -8.24
CA LEU A 461 -18.49 -6.48 -7.01
C LEU A 461 -19.55 -7.56 -7.24
N HIS A 462 -20.31 -7.53 -8.35
CA HIS A 462 -21.32 -8.51 -8.68
C HIS A 462 -20.73 -9.91 -8.93
N ARG A 463 -19.58 -10.02 -9.64
CA ARG A 463 -18.89 -11.32 -9.79
C ARG A 463 -18.47 -11.90 -8.43
N HIS A 464 -18.00 -11.05 -7.54
CA HIS A 464 -17.58 -11.43 -6.20
C HIS A 464 -18.77 -11.92 -5.36
N LEU A 465 -19.90 -11.17 -5.35
CA LEU A 465 -21.15 -11.57 -4.72
C LEU A 465 -21.60 -12.96 -5.16
N LYS A 466 -21.62 -13.19 -6.49
CA LYS A 466 -22.04 -14.47 -7.05
C LYS A 466 -21.16 -15.62 -6.55
N ARG A 467 -19.85 -15.42 -6.45
CA ARG A 467 -18.90 -16.42 -5.93
C ARG A 467 -19.13 -16.71 -4.44
N GLN A 468 -19.40 -15.68 -3.64
CA GLN A 468 -19.67 -15.86 -2.22
C GLN A 468 -20.98 -16.60 -1.96
N ILE A 469 -22.07 -16.17 -2.61
CA ILE A 469 -23.37 -16.86 -2.47
C ILE A 469 -23.27 -18.34 -2.85
N ALA A 470 -22.50 -18.68 -3.88
CA ALA A 470 -22.30 -20.06 -4.31
C ALA A 470 -21.58 -20.96 -3.27
N LYS A 471 -20.90 -20.37 -2.28
CA LYS A 471 -20.22 -21.08 -1.20
C LYS A 471 -21.06 -21.27 0.05
N VAL A 472 -22.15 -20.50 0.19
CA VAL A 472 -23.01 -20.58 1.39
C VAL A 472 -23.81 -21.86 1.36
N GLU A 473 -23.79 -22.61 2.45
CA GLU A 473 -24.58 -23.83 2.59
C GLU A 473 -26.07 -23.52 2.58
N PRO A 474 -26.91 -24.43 2.01
CA PRO A 474 -28.36 -24.27 2.03
C PRO A 474 -28.87 -24.17 3.46
N GLY A 475 -29.61 -23.10 3.78
CA GLY A 475 -30.21 -22.87 5.10
C GLY A 475 -29.46 -21.90 6.00
N ASP A 476 -28.28 -21.39 5.58
CA ASP A 476 -27.57 -20.31 6.30
C ASP A 476 -28.08 -18.94 5.85
N ASP A 477 -29.37 -18.66 6.13
CA ASP A 477 -30.01 -17.41 5.70
C ASP A 477 -29.43 -16.16 6.38
N ASP A 478 -28.86 -16.32 7.57
CA ASP A 478 -28.22 -15.20 8.28
C ASP A 478 -26.93 -14.76 7.58
N LEU A 479 -26.09 -15.71 7.20
CA LEU A 479 -24.87 -15.42 6.42
C LEU A 479 -25.21 -14.82 5.04
N LEU A 480 -26.22 -15.37 4.35
CA LEU A 480 -26.70 -14.83 3.07
C LEU A 480 -27.18 -13.39 3.20
N ARG A 481 -27.92 -13.06 4.26
CA ARG A 481 -28.37 -11.69 4.53
C ARG A 481 -27.17 -10.76 4.74
N ARG A 482 -26.23 -11.13 5.62
CA ARG A 482 -25.02 -10.34 5.90
C ARG A 482 -24.19 -10.07 4.64
N ILE A 483 -24.02 -11.07 3.79
CA ILE A 483 -23.34 -10.91 2.50
C ILE A 483 -24.06 -9.88 1.64
N ARG A 484 -25.38 -10.00 1.47
CA ARG A 484 -26.18 -9.09 0.64
C ARG A 484 -26.15 -7.65 1.18
N ASP A 485 -26.25 -7.47 2.48
CA ASP A 485 -26.21 -6.16 3.12
C ASP A 485 -24.85 -5.47 2.91
N GLU A 486 -23.73 -6.22 3.04
CA GLU A 486 -22.39 -5.72 2.77
C GLU A 486 -22.23 -5.29 1.29
N PHE A 487 -22.76 -6.10 0.35
CA PHE A 487 -22.69 -5.78 -1.08
C PHE A 487 -23.56 -4.58 -1.44
N ALA A 488 -24.76 -4.47 -0.90
CA ALA A 488 -25.62 -3.30 -1.12
C ALA A 488 -24.91 -2.01 -0.66
N ARG A 489 -24.25 -2.04 0.50
CA ARG A 489 -23.47 -0.91 0.99
C ARG A 489 -22.32 -0.53 0.05
N ARG A 490 -21.57 -1.52 -0.45
CA ARG A 490 -20.47 -1.27 -1.41
C ARG A 490 -20.98 -0.76 -2.76
N GLU A 491 -22.10 -1.25 -3.22
CA GLU A 491 -22.74 -0.77 -4.45
C GLU A 491 -23.17 0.70 -4.32
N GLU A 492 -23.75 1.08 -3.17
CA GLU A 492 -24.05 2.48 -2.84
C GLU A 492 -22.79 3.36 -2.78
N GLU A 493 -21.68 2.84 -2.23
CA GLU A 493 -20.40 3.56 -2.21
C GLU A 493 -19.89 3.85 -3.63
N ILE A 494 -19.95 2.87 -4.54
CA ILE A 494 -19.53 3.04 -5.95
C ILE A 494 -20.45 4.02 -6.67
N ALA A 495 -21.77 3.86 -6.52
CA ALA A 495 -22.75 4.78 -7.12
C ALA A 495 -22.59 6.20 -6.57
N GLY A 496 -22.33 6.31 -5.27
CA GLY A 496 -22.02 7.58 -4.61
C GLY A 496 -20.75 8.23 -5.14
N ALA A 497 -19.72 7.43 -5.47
CA ALA A 497 -18.49 7.93 -6.07
C ALA A 497 -18.72 8.51 -7.48
N ASP A 498 -19.51 7.85 -8.32
CA ASP A 498 -19.87 8.36 -9.66
C ASP A 498 -20.69 9.64 -9.56
N ALA A 499 -21.71 9.68 -8.70
CA ALA A 499 -22.51 10.87 -8.44
C ALA A 499 -21.65 12.03 -7.91
N ALA A 500 -20.70 11.74 -7.02
CA ALA A 500 -19.78 12.73 -6.48
C ALA A 500 -18.84 13.31 -7.56
N LEU A 501 -18.40 12.50 -8.53
CA LEU A 501 -17.63 12.99 -9.68
C LEU A 501 -18.45 13.95 -10.53
N VAL A 502 -19.69 13.58 -10.87
CA VAL A 502 -20.59 14.43 -11.68
C VAL A 502 -20.87 15.77 -10.97
N ASN A 503 -21.20 15.71 -9.69
CA ASN A 503 -21.43 16.90 -8.87
C ASN A 503 -20.18 17.79 -8.79
N TRP A 504 -19.01 17.20 -8.58
CA TRP A 504 -17.75 17.93 -8.51
C TRP A 504 -17.41 18.62 -9.84
N LEU A 505 -17.63 17.97 -10.98
CA LEU A 505 -17.43 18.57 -12.30
C LEU A 505 -18.38 19.76 -12.56
N GLY A 506 -19.58 19.75 -11.96
CA GLY A 506 -20.56 20.83 -12.05
C GLY A 506 -20.31 22.04 -11.12
N GLN A 507 -19.37 21.94 -10.17
CA GLN A 507 -19.09 23.02 -9.24
C GLN A 507 -18.39 24.21 -9.91
N SER A 508 -18.71 25.42 -9.43
CA SER A 508 -18.08 26.67 -9.84
C SER A 508 -17.38 27.31 -8.65
N HIS A 509 -16.15 27.76 -8.85
CA HIS A 509 -15.32 28.40 -7.86
C HIS A 509 -14.92 29.80 -8.29
N PRO A 510 -14.61 30.71 -7.35
CA PRO A 510 -14.04 32.01 -7.68
C PRO A 510 -12.76 31.86 -8.50
N ALA A 511 -12.56 32.70 -9.50
CA ALA A 511 -11.35 32.73 -10.30
C ALA A 511 -10.43 33.89 -9.90
N PRO A 512 -9.09 33.70 -9.90
CA PRO A 512 -8.15 34.80 -9.78
C PRO A 512 -8.42 35.84 -10.88
N GLY A 513 -8.54 37.11 -10.49
CA GLY A 513 -8.89 38.21 -11.43
C GLY A 513 -10.39 38.45 -11.65
N GLY A 514 -11.26 37.68 -11.03
CA GLY A 514 -12.72 37.80 -11.09
C GLY A 514 -13.40 36.76 -11.97
N GLY A 515 -14.72 36.59 -11.79
CA GLY A 515 -15.51 35.56 -12.44
C GLY A 515 -15.44 34.22 -11.73
N THR A 516 -15.81 33.14 -12.44
CA THR A 516 -15.84 31.77 -11.91
C THR A 516 -15.06 30.79 -12.81
N ARG A 517 -14.57 29.69 -12.20
CA ARG A 517 -13.94 28.56 -12.87
C ARG A 517 -14.52 27.25 -12.36
N GLY A 518 -14.64 26.23 -13.21
CA GLY A 518 -15.05 24.88 -12.79
C GLY A 518 -13.98 24.18 -11.97
N SER A 519 -14.37 23.16 -11.19
CA SER A 519 -13.48 22.36 -10.34
C SER A 519 -12.28 21.79 -11.11
N LEU A 520 -12.50 21.28 -12.31
CA LEU A 520 -11.41 20.72 -13.12
C LEU A 520 -10.31 21.76 -13.37
N LYS A 521 -10.66 22.98 -13.79
CA LYS A 521 -9.70 24.08 -14.01
C LYS A 521 -9.08 24.60 -12.71
N LYS A 522 -9.77 24.46 -11.59
CA LYS A 522 -9.25 24.83 -10.27
C LYS A 522 -8.12 23.90 -9.84
N HIS A 523 -8.26 22.60 -10.10
CA HIS A 523 -7.39 21.56 -9.55
C HIS A 523 -6.39 20.97 -10.56
N THR A 524 -6.42 21.38 -11.81
CA THR A 524 -5.55 20.82 -12.84
C THR A 524 -4.93 21.88 -13.75
N ALA A 525 -3.73 21.55 -14.26
CA ALA A 525 -3.07 22.31 -15.31
C ALA A 525 -2.33 21.37 -16.27
N ILE A 526 -2.40 21.66 -17.58
CA ILE A 526 -1.55 21.02 -18.58
C ILE A 526 -0.53 22.06 -19.03
N VAL A 527 0.75 21.78 -18.79
CA VAL A 527 1.85 22.72 -19.03
C VAL A 527 2.84 22.13 -20.02
N ALA A 528 3.25 22.91 -21.00
CA ALA A 528 4.25 22.46 -21.96
C ALA A 528 5.63 22.35 -21.29
N VAL A 529 6.34 21.27 -21.56
CA VAL A 529 7.70 21.03 -21.02
C VAL A 529 8.65 22.19 -21.32
N LYS A 530 8.56 22.76 -22.52
CA LYS A 530 9.38 23.93 -22.93
C LYS A 530 9.17 25.13 -22.00
N ASP A 531 7.94 25.37 -21.55
CA ASP A 531 7.59 26.49 -20.67
C ASP A 531 8.10 26.22 -19.24
N ILE A 532 7.97 24.97 -18.77
CA ILE A 532 8.55 24.54 -17.48
C ILE A 532 10.07 24.75 -17.46
N LEU A 533 10.76 24.36 -18.51
CA LEU A 533 12.21 24.53 -18.60
C LEU A 533 12.62 26.01 -18.70
N LYS A 534 11.94 26.79 -19.53
CA LYS A 534 12.30 28.17 -19.83
C LYS A 534 11.84 29.15 -18.72
N GLU A 535 10.58 29.08 -18.33
CA GLU A 535 9.96 30.05 -17.44
C GLU A 535 10.06 29.67 -15.97
N HIS A 536 10.03 28.35 -15.69
CA HIS A 536 10.03 27.82 -14.33
C HIS A 536 11.34 27.11 -13.93
N LYS A 537 12.38 27.12 -14.78
CA LYS A 537 13.71 26.54 -14.51
C LYS A 537 13.61 25.08 -14.04
N GLY A 538 12.77 24.26 -14.72
CA GLY A 538 12.57 22.86 -14.39
C GLY A 538 11.84 22.62 -13.06
N ASN A 539 11.17 23.59 -12.48
CA ASN A 539 10.44 23.48 -11.24
C ASN A 539 9.06 22.84 -11.50
N LEU A 540 8.79 21.70 -10.85
CA LEU A 540 7.56 20.91 -10.94
C LEU A 540 6.64 21.09 -9.73
N ASN A 541 6.88 22.09 -8.87
CA ASN A 541 6.01 22.34 -7.73
C ASN A 541 4.58 22.65 -8.20
N ILE A 542 3.64 21.86 -7.74
CA ILE A 542 2.24 21.84 -8.20
C ILE A 542 1.58 23.22 -8.05
N THR A 543 1.76 23.88 -6.90
CA THR A 543 1.19 25.22 -6.64
C THR A 543 1.73 26.32 -7.55
N ARG A 544 2.79 26.06 -8.30
CA ARG A 544 3.31 26.96 -9.32
C ARG A 544 2.56 26.86 -10.65
N HIS A 545 1.93 25.73 -10.89
CA HIS A 545 1.24 25.41 -12.13
C HIS A 545 -0.28 25.35 -11.95
N VAL A 546 -0.75 24.87 -10.79
CA VAL A 546 -2.16 24.79 -10.41
C VAL A 546 -2.45 25.82 -9.33
N ASP A 547 -3.37 26.72 -9.62
CA ASP A 547 -3.84 27.72 -8.64
C ASP A 547 -5.15 27.22 -8.01
N ALA A 548 -5.02 26.27 -7.10
CA ALA A 548 -6.16 25.65 -6.41
C ALA A 548 -6.72 26.53 -5.27
N ALA A 549 -5.99 27.56 -4.83
CA ALA A 549 -6.44 28.48 -3.79
C ALA A 549 -7.62 29.33 -4.28
N ASP A 550 -8.62 29.50 -3.41
CA ASP A 550 -9.62 30.53 -3.66
C ASP A 550 -8.99 31.92 -3.43
N PRO A 551 -9.32 32.91 -4.27
CA PRO A 551 -8.81 34.25 -4.07
C PRO A 551 -9.23 34.73 -2.67
N PRO A 552 -8.36 35.44 -1.94
CA PRO A 552 -8.72 35.94 -0.63
C PRO A 552 -9.98 36.83 -0.77
N PRO A 553 -10.90 36.76 0.19
CA PRO A 553 -12.08 37.60 0.17
C PRO A 553 -11.66 39.06 0.00
N ARG A 554 -12.34 39.78 -0.88
CA ARG A 554 -12.08 41.21 -1.05
C ARG A 554 -12.29 41.90 0.31
N LEU A 555 -11.19 42.23 0.95
CA LEU A 555 -11.23 42.95 2.21
C LEU A 555 -11.83 44.33 1.93
N ASP A 556 -12.92 44.66 2.62
CA ASP A 556 -13.35 46.06 2.75
C ASP A 556 -12.34 46.76 3.67
N VAL A 557 -11.31 47.33 3.04
CA VAL A 557 -10.20 48.01 3.73
C VAL A 557 -10.74 49.06 4.73
N LYS A 558 -11.88 49.72 4.42
CA LYS A 558 -12.53 50.68 5.32
C LYS A 558 -13.09 50.01 6.57
N ALA A 559 -13.77 48.88 6.40
CA ALA A 559 -14.32 48.12 7.52
C ALA A 559 -13.22 47.51 8.39
N GLU A 560 -12.16 46.94 7.77
CA GLU A 560 -11.03 46.37 8.51
C GLU A 560 -10.17 47.43 9.23
N LEU A 561 -9.95 48.59 8.63
CA LEU A 561 -9.31 49.71 9.32
C LEU A 561 -10.15 50.23 10.51
N LYS A 562 -11.48 50.18 10.41
CA LYS A 562 -12.36 50.54 11.54
C LYS A 562 -12.23 49.50 12.66
N LYS A 563 -12.20 48.21 12.35
CA LYS A 563 -11.97 47.15 13.34
C LYS A 563 -10.58 47.28 14.00
N LEU A 564 -9.55 47.54 13.21
CA LEU A 564 -8.20 47.72 13.72
C LEU A 564 -8.13 48.86 14.73
N ARG A 565 -8.69 50.02 14.40
CA ARG A 565 -8.76 51.19 15.32
C ARG A 565 -9.53 50.86 16.60
N GLU A 566 -10.59 50.08 16.50
CA GLU A 566 -11.36 49.67 17.68
C GLU A 566 -10.58 48.71 18.56
N LEU A 567 -9.85 47.77 17.97
CA LEU A 567 -8.97 46.85 18.70
C LEU A 567 -7.77 47.57 19.34
N GLU A 568 -7.21 48.57 18.66
CA GLU A 568 -6.15 49.43 19.23
C GLU A 568 -6.70 50.22 20.45
N ARG A 569 -7.90 50.81 20.35
CA ARG A 569 -8.54 51.48 21.49
C ARG A 569 -8.74 50.50 22.67
N GLN A 570 -9.25 49.30 22.43
CA GLN A 570 -9.47 48.27 23.46
C GLN A 570 -8.16 47.83 24.09
N ARG A 571 -7.08 47.69 23.30
CA ARG A 571 -5.73 47.40 23.81
C ARG A 571 -5.27 48.52 24.74
N ASP A 572 -5.36 49.77 24.31
CA ASP A 572 -4.89 50.93 25.09
C ASP A 572 -5.69 51.08 26.40
N GLU A 573 -7.03 50.84 26.37
CA GLU A 573 -7.85 50.79 27.57
C GLU A 573 -7.49 49.65 28.53
N ALA A 574 -7.17 48.44 27.97
CA ALA A 574 -6.73 47.31 28.77
C ALA A 574 -5.35 47.55 29.39
N GLU A 575 -4.44 48.15 28.63
CA GLU A 575 -3.11 48.54 29.09
C GLU A 575 -3.16 49.60 30.19
N ALA A 576 -4.01 50.65 30.02
CA ALA A 576 -4.24 51.63 31.06
C ALA A 576 -4.78 51.03 32.36
N ARG A 577 -5.75 50.09 32.24
CA ARG A 577 -6.33 49.39 33.39
C ARG A 577 -5.32 48.48 34.09
N MET A 578 -4.47 47.83 33.31
CA MET A 578 -3.37 46.99 33.82
C MET A 578 -2.37 47.86 34.61
N ASN A 579 -1.98 49.00 34.04
CA ASN A 579 -1.04 49.93 34.67
C ASN A 579 -1.61 50.54 35.98
N GLU A 580 -2.93 50.87 36.00
CA GLU A 580 -3.64 51.31 37.21
C GLU A 580 -3.56 50.24 38.31
N LEU A 581 -3.85 48.96 37.99
CA LEU A 581 -3.76 47.87 38.93
C LEU A 581 -2.32 47.63 39.40
N LEU A 582 -1.31 47.69 38.50
CA LEU A 582 0.09 47.56 38.87
C LEU A 582 0.53 48.65 39.83
N ASN A 583 0.10 49.90 39.63
CA ASN A 583 0.37 51.00 40.53
C ASN A 583 -0.32 50.82 41.90
N GLU A 584 -1.56 50.31 41.94
CA GLU A 584 -2.25 49.99 43.20
C GLU A 584 -1.53 48.91 44.01
N PHE A 585 -0.85 47.96 43.33
CA PHE A 585 -0.06 46.90 43.98
C PHE A 585 1.42 47.26 44.19
N GLY A 586 1.81 48.54 43.88
CA GLY A 586 3.17 49.04 44.15
C GLY A 586 4.24 48.55 43.19
N TYR A 587 3.85 48.04 42.00
CA TYR A 587 4.75 47.73 40.89
C TYR A 587 4.80 48.96 39.97
N GLU A 588 5.89 49.75 40.07
CA GLU A 588 6.18 50.78 39.04
C GLU A 588 6.65 50.07 37.78
N GLY A 589 5.93 50.29 36.63
CA GLY A 589 6.25 49.77 35.31
C GLY A 589 7.37 50.54 34.62
#